data_da3097fc33984810fc4b09e6345b5efa
#
_entry.id   da3097fc33984810fc4b09e6345b5efa
#
_cell.length_a   1.000
_cell.length_b   1.000
_cell.length_c   1.000
_cell.angle_alpha   90.00
_cell.angle_beta   90.00
_cell.angle_gamma   90.00
#
_symmetry.space_group_name_H-M   'P 1'
#
loop_
_entity.id
_entity.type
_entity.pdbx_description
1 polymer ?
#
loop_
_entity_poly.entity_id
_entity_poly.type
_entity_poly.pdbx_seq_one_letter_code
_entity_poly.pdbx_strand_id
1 'polypeptide(L)'
;MSKYNVPENNSLKKEIEELIRLCKKAEEEYGENSSIFAQGIEENEMTDWEEKNGITIPESYKEWLRFSALCKIRQTLAMFNPPKEFHSKYVPEDYIVIGSMIGDGEIVCFSKETGEFVRFYNGRENGRVNNFKIVLKEINSHMRGDNLFTPERKAEILAKLKKMRENGEL
;
A
#
# COMPACT_ATOMS: atom_id res chain seq x y z
N MET A 1 18.61 9.81 -14.73
CA MET A 1 18.64 9.81 -13.25
C MET A 1 17.23 9.73 -12.72
N SER A 2 17.01 8.88 -11.73
CA SER A 2 15.71 8.84 -11.05
C SER A 2 15.50 10.17 -10.31
N LYS A 3 14.31 10.73 -10.41
CA LYS A 3 13.89 11.92 -9.65
C LYS A 3 13.87 11.64 -8.13
N TYR A 4 13.85 10.38 -7.76
CA TYR A 4 13.74 9.93 -6.37
C TYR A 4 14.99 9.19 -5.95
N ASN A 5 15.47 9.50 -4.75
CA ASN A 5 16.66 8.87 -4.17
C ASN A 5 16.21 7.81 -3.15
N VAL A 6 16.51 6.55 -3.42
CA VAL A 6 16.30 5.45 -2.48
C VAL A 6 17.61 5.21 -1.73
N PRO A 7 17.61 5.26 -0.37
CA PRO A 7 18.84 5.00 0.38
C PRO A 7 19.46 3.65 0.04
N GLU A 8 20.79 3.60 -0.11
CA GLU A 8 21.51 2.38 -0.52
C GLU A 8 21.27 1.18 0.40
N ASN A 9 21.19 1.43 1.71
CA ASN A 9 21.02 0.39 2.71
C ASN A 9 19.55 0.11 3.05
N ASN A 10 18.60 0.62 2.25
CA ASN A 10 17.18 0.42 2.50
C ASN A 10 16.77 -1.02 2.16
N SER A 11 16.21 -1.72 3.11
CA SER A 11 15.79 -3.13 2.95
C SER A 11 14.64 -3.32 1.94
N LEU A 12 13.93 -2.24 1.61
CA LEU A 12 12.84 -2.18 0.63
C LEU A 12 13.30 -1.66 -0.74
N LYS A 13 14.59 -1.39 -0.92
CA LYS A 13 15.14 -0.73 -2.11
C LYS A 13 14.62 -1.35 -3.40
N LYS A 14 14.68 -2.67 -3.51
CA LYS A 14 14.25 -3.39 -4.71
C LYS A 14 12.78 -3.15 -5.05
N GLU A 15 11.92 -3.22 -4.05
CA GLU A 15 10.48 -3.02 -4.22
C GLU A 15 10.13 -1.56 -4.52
N ILE A 16 10.85 -0.62 -3.91
CA ILE A 16 10.69 0.82 -4.16
C ILE A 16 11.15 1.19 -5.58
N GLU A 17 12.31 0.71 -6.00
CA GLU A 17 12.83 0.97 -7.36
C GLU A 17 11.89 0.39 -8.44
N GLU A 18 11.35 -0.81 -8.21
CA GLU A 18 10.35 -1.40 -9.10
C GLU A 18 9.06 -0.55 -9.13
N LEU A 19 8.59 -0.07 -7.98
CA LEU A 19 7.43 0.82 -7.91
C LEU A 19 7.65 2.11 -8.69
N ILE A 20 8.80 2.75 -8.52
CA ILE A 20 9.17 3.97 -9.26
C ILE A 20 9.19 3.69 -10.77
N ARG A 21 9.77 2.58 -11.18
CA ARG A 21 9.82 2.15 -12.59
C ARG A 21 8.41 1.95 -13.17
N LEU A 22 7.53 1.30 -12.42
CA LEU A 22 6.15 1.07 -12.82
C LEU A 22 5.34 2.37 -12.90
N CYS A 23 5.52 3.27 -11.94
CA CYS A 23 4.91 4.60 -11.98
C CYS A 23 5.35 5.40 -13.21
N LYS A 24 6.65 5.38 -13.51
CA LYS A 24 7.20 6.06 -14.70
C LYS A 24 6.61 5.47 -15.99
N LYS A 25 6.55 4.15 -16.10
CA LYS A 25 5.93 3.48 -17.25
C LYS A 25 4.46 3.90 -17.42
N ALA A 26 3.71 3.99 -16.33
CA ALA A 26 2.33 4.43 -16.38
C ALA A 26 2.20 5.90 -16.81
N GLU A 27 3.09 6.78 -16.38
CA GLU A 27 3.14 8.17 -16.84
C GLU A 27 3.41 8.27 -18.36
N GLU A 28 4.34 7.47 -18.87
CA GLU A 28 4.66 7.43 -20.30
C GLU A 28 3.48 6.90 -21.13
N GLU A 29 2.76 5.92 -20.61
CA GLU A 29 1.65 5.27 -21.30
C GLU A 29 0.35 6.11 -21.29
N TYR A 30 0.07 6.78 -20.17
CA TYR A 30 -1.20 7.51 -19.97
C TYR A 30 -1.05 9.04 -19.98
N GLY A 31 0.17 9.56 -20.09
CA GLY A 31 0.44 11.00 -20.26
C GLY A 31 0.21 11.87 -19.03
N GLU A 32 -0.01 11.29 -17.87
CA GLU A 32 -0.26 12.02 -16.62
C GLU A 32 0.70 11.62 -15.50
N ASN A 33 1.25 12.62 -14.79
CA ASN A 33 2.00 12.41 -13.57
C ASN A 33 1.03 12.12 -12.41
N SER A 34 0.56 10.89 -12.34
CA SER A 34 -0.43 10.44 -11.36
C SER A 34 0.17 9.92 -10.05
N SER A 35 1.50 9.91 -9.94
CA SER A 35 2.21 9.40 -8.76
C SER A 35 3.15 10.45 -8.19
N ILE A 36 3.12 10.62 -6.87
CA ILE A 36 3.91 11.60 -6.12
C ILE A 36 4.54 10.90 -4.94
N PHE A 37 5.84 11.11 -4.73
CA PHE A 37 6.57 10.70 -3.53
C PHE A 37 7.22 11.93 -2.93
N ALA A 38 6.79 12.30 -1.73
CA ALA A 38 7.42 13.36 -0.96
C ALA A 38 8.76 12.90 -0.39
N GLN A 39 9.58 13.83 0.05
CA GLN A 39 10.83 13.53 0.75
C GLN A 39 10.55 12.65 1.98
N GLY A 40 11.48 11.75 2.29
CA GLY A 40 11.41 10.92 3.50
C GLY A 40 11.54 11.72 4.79
N ILE A 41 11.21 11.11 5.91
CA ILE A 41 11.37 11.67 7.25
C ILE A 41 12.70 11.28 7.87
N GLU A 42 13.22 12.17 8.70
CA GLU A 42 14.44 11.97 9.46
C GLU A 42 14.20 11.02 10.66
N GLU A 43 15.27 10.36 11.10
CA GLU A 43 15.21 9.38 12.18
C GLU A 43 14.69 9.99 13.50
N ASN A 44 15.08 11.23 13.80
CA ASN A 44 14.62 11.93 15.00
C ASN A 44 13.10 12.19 14.98
N GLU A 45 12.51 12.49 13.83
CA GLU A 45 11.07 12.70 13.73
C GLU A 45 10.29 11.41 14.02
N MET A 46 10.80 10.26 13.57
CA MET A 46 10.20 8.95 13.86
C MET A 46 10.33 8.62 15.36
N THR A 47 11.50 8.86 15.93
CA THR A 47 11.76 8.65 17.35
C THR A 47 10.88 9.54 18.23
N ASP A 48 10.78 10.82 17.92
CA ASP A 48 9.91 11.77 18.63
C ASP A 48 8.44 11.34 18.60
N TRP A 49 7.98 10.82 17.44
CA TRP A 49 6.64 10.30 17.31
C TRP A 49 6.41 9.05 18.19
N GLU A 50 7.38 8.12 18.20
CA GLU A 50 7.33 6.90 19.02
C GLU A 50 7.30 7.23 20.52
N GLU A 51 8.16 8.13 20.97
CA GLU A 51 8.22 8.58 22.37
C GLU A 51 6.92 9.28 22.80
N LYS A 52 6.42 10.17 21.95
CA LYS A 52 5.19 10.91 22.24
C LYS A 52 3.95 10.01 22.35
N ASN A 53 3.88 8.96 21.55
CA ASN A 53 2.71 8.08 21.47
C ASN A 53 2.88 6.78 22.27
N GLY A 54 4.09 6.44 22.71
CA GLY A 54 4.38 5.16 23.37
C GLY A 54 4.17 3.94 22.46
N ILE A 55 4.35 4.10 21.17
CA ILE A 55 4.08 3.09 20.15
C ILE A 55 5.31 2.96 19.25
N THR A 56 5.74 1.73 18.98
CA THR A 56 6.87 1.46 18.09
C THR A 56 6.38 1.34 16.64
N ILE A 57 6.97 2.11 15.74
CA ILE A 57 6.74 1.98 14.29
C ILE A 57 7.46 0.71 13.83
N PRO A 58 6.79 -0.20 13.08
CA PRO A 58 7.44 -1.37 12.52
C PRO A 58 8.64 -0.99 11.65
N GLU A 59 9.78 -1.68 11.82
CA GLU A 59 11.02 -1.32 11.13
C GLU A 59 10.87 -1.29 9.60
N SER A 60 10.13 -2.23 9.02
CA SER A 60 9.89 -2.21 7.57
C SER A 60 9.09 -0.99 7.11
N TYR A 61 8.27 -0.37 7.99
CA TYR A 61 7.59 0.87 7.67
C TYR A 61 8.49 2.09 7.88
N LYS A 62 9.41 2.08 8.86
CA LYS A 62 10.47 3.10 8.97
C LYS A 62 11.33 3.14 7.71
N GLU A 63 11.69 1.99 7.15
CA GLU A 63 12.40 1.90 5.87
C GLU A 63 11.64 2.60 4.73
N TRP A 64 10.32 2.44 4.67
CA TRP A 64 9.49 3.19 3.73
C TRP A 64 9.50 4.69 4.01
N LEU A 65 9.33 5.09 5.27
CA LEU A 65 9.28 6.49 5.67
C LEU A 65 10.60 7.23 5.42
N ARG A 66 11.74 6.56 5.50
CA ARG A 66 13.05 7.11 5.11
C ARG A 66 13.12 7.45 3.61
N PHE A 67 12.35 6.74 2.80
CA PHE A 67 12.21 7.03 1.36
C PHE A 67 11.16 8.11 1.11
N SER A 68 9.97 7.96 1.67
CA SER A 68 8.88 8.91 1.43
C SER A 68 7.96 9.05 2.64
N ALA A 69 7.83 10.28 3.12
CA ALA A 69 6.90 10.62 4.21
C ALA A 69 5.44 10.51 3.76
N LEU A 70 5.17 10.91 2.53
CA LEU A 70 3.83 10.91 1.94
C LEU A 70 3.92 10.50 0.49
N CYS A 71 3.10 9.54 0.10
CA CYS A 71 2.98 9.20 -1.30
C CYS A 71 1.52 9.12 -1.75
N LYS A 72 1.36 9.32 -3.04
CA LYS A 72 0.13 9.06 -3.77
C LYS A 72 0.52 8.31 -5.03
N ILE A 73 0.00 7.11 -5.21
CA ILE A 73 0.35 6.22 -6.31
C ILE A 73 -0.88 6.08 -7.22
N ARG A 74 -0.72 6.44 -8.50
CA ARG A 74 -1.78 6.39 -9.52
C ARG A 74 -3.13 6.88 -9.00
N GLN A 75 -3.17 8.16 -8.60
CA GLN A 75 -4.34 8.82 -8.01
C GLN A 75 -4.83 8.16 -6.73
N THR A 76 -5.42 6.98 -6.80
CA THR A 76 -6.07 6.31 -5.67
C THR A 76 -5.63 4.86 -5.45
N LEU A 77 -4.66 4.34 -6.22
CA LEU A 77 -4.22 2.95 -6.05
C LEU A 77 -3.64 2.71 -4.66
N ALA A 78 -2.79 3.60 -4.19
CA ALA A 78 -2.29 3.58 -2.83
C ALA A 78 -1.90 4.99 -2.36
N MET A 79 -2.09 5.24 -1.09
CA MET A 79 -1.64 6.44 -0.39
C MET A 79 -1.07 6.02 0.95
N PHE A 80 0.15 6.47 1.27
CA PHE A 80 0.76 6.24 2.57
C PHE A 80 1.18 7.56 3.19
N ASN A 81 1.09 7.62 4.51
CA ASN A 81 1.34 8.80 5.33
C ASN A 81 2.17 8.40 6.56
N PRO A 82 2.81 9.36 7.25
CA PRO A 82 3.29 9.11 8.59
C PRO A 82 2.20 8.54 9.49
N PRO A 83 2.54 7.72 10.49
CA PRO A 83 1.55 7.13 11.38
C PRO A 83 0.66 8.19 12.02
N LYS A 84 -0.62 7.93 12.09
CA LYS A 84 -1.60 8.82 12.70
C LYS A 84 -2.46 8.03 13.68
N GLU A 85 -2.71 8.61 14.85
CA GLU A 85 -3.84 8.17 15.65
C GLU A 85 -5.12 8.64 14.94
N PHE A 86 -5.81 7.69 14.38
CA PHE A 86 -7.07 7.94 13.70
C PHE A 86 -8.16 7.07 14.32
N HIS A 87 -9.08 7.70 15.02
CA HIS A 87 -10.25 7.04 15.57
C HIS A 87 -11.35 7.01 14.52
N SER A 88 -11.58 5.84 13.95
CA SER A 88 -12.68 5.58 13.03
C SER A 88 -13.48 4.39 13.52
N LYS A 89 -14.79 4.43 13.37
CA LYS A 89 -15.64 3.25 13.61
C LYS A 89 -15.29 2.06 12.74
N TYR A 90 -14.46 2.27 11.72
CA TYR A 90 -14.03 1.23 10.76
C TYR A 90 -12.66 0.64 11.10
N VAL A 91 -11.94 1.21 12.08
CA VAL A 91 -10.61 0.73 12.49
C VAL A 91 -10.60 0.60 14.01
N PRO A 92 -10.32 -0.59 14.54
CA PRO A 92 -10.19 -0.79 15.99
C PRO A 92 -9.07 0.07 16.59
N GLU A 93 -9.19 0.44 17.86
CA GLU A 93 -8.24 1.31 18.57
C GLU A 93 -6.83 0.72 18.70
N ASP A 94 -6.69 -0.59 18.57
CA ASP A 94 -5.39 -1.30 18.64
C ASP A 94 -4.52 -1.13 17.39
N TYR A 95 -4.98 -0.35 16.42
CA TYR A 95 -4.30 -0.16 15.14
C TYR A 95 -4.00 1.29 14.86
N ILE A 96 -2.85 1.52 14.23
CA ILE A 96 -2.42 2.83 13.72
C ILE A 96 -2.61 2.89 12.21
N VAL A 97 -3.36 3.85 11.74
CA VAL A 97 -3.58 4.09 10.31
C VAL A 97 -2.33 4.68 9.66
N ILE A 98 -1.89 4.08 8.57
CA ILE A 98 -0.75 4.55 7.75
C ILE A 98 -1.13 4.88 6.32
N GLY A 99 -2.33 4.57 5.88
CA GLY A 99 -2.75 4.90 4.53
C GLY A 99 -3.95 4.11 4.03
N SER A 100 -4.05 4.04 2.71
CA SER A 100 -5.09 3.30 2.00
C SER A 100 -4.54 2.63 0.75
N MET A 101 -5.19 1.56 0.32
CA MET A 101 -4.87 0.82 -0.91
C MET A 101 -6.15 0.50 -1.69
N ILE A 102 -5.95 0.25 -3.01
CA ILE A 102 -6.97 -0.29 -3.92
C ILE A 102 -8.26 0.52 -3.90
N GLY A 103 -8.13 1.81 -4.20
CA GLY A 103 -9.22 2.70 -4.61
C GLY A 103 -10.30 2.98 -3.58
N ASP A 104 -11.05 1.99 -3.17
CA ASP A 104 -12.35 2.19 -2.54
C ASP A 104 -12.39 2.04 -1.01
N GLY A 105 -11.34 2.48 -0.34
CA GLY A 105 -11.41 2.60 1.11
C GLY A 105 -10.90 1.40 1.89
N GLU A 106 -10.01 0.60 1.33
CA GLU A 106 -9.16 -0.26 2.15
C GLU A 106 -8.21 0.60 2.97
N ILE A 107 -8.38 0.58 4.27
CA ILE A 107 -7.51 1.29 5.21
C ILE A 107 -6.36 0.38 5.59
N VAL A 108 -5.13 0.87 5.44
CA VAL A 108 -3.92 0.16 5.83
C VAL A 108 -3.44 0.66 7.19
N CYS A 109 -3.22 -0.27 8.09
CA CYS A 109 -2.81 -0.02 9.46
C CYS A 109 -1.65 -0.92 9.86
N PHE A 110 -1.00 -0.62 10.98
CA PHE A 110 -0.23 -1.61 11.71
C PHE A 110 -0.79 -1.82 13.13
N SER A 111 -0.63 -3.02 13.64
CA SER A 111 -1.01 -3.36 15.01
C SER A 111 -0.06 -2.72 16.02
N LYS A 112 -0.58 -2.05 17.05
CA LYS A 112 0.20 -1.49 18.16
C LYS A 112 0.94 -2.59 18.93
N GLU A 113 0.36 -3.77 19.02
CA GLU A 113 0.90 -4.89 19.79
C GLU A 113 1.93 -5.70 19.01
N THR A 114 1.60 -6.10 17.76
CA THR A 114 2.41 -7.05 16.99
C THR A 114 3.27 -6.41 15.91
N GLY A 115 2.97 -5.17 15.51
CA GLY A 115 3.60 -4.49 14.37
C GLY A 115 3.22 -5.07 13.00
N GLU A 116 2.31 -6.03 12.95
CA GLU A 116 1.81 -6.57 11.68
C GLU A 116 0.96 -5.54 10.94
N PHE A 117 1.02 -5.57 9.61
CA PHE A 117 0.21 -4.72 8.75
C PHE A 117 -1.12 -5.38 8.45
N VAL A 118 -2.19 -4.63 8.66
CA VAL A 118 -3.57 -5.12 8.53
C VAL A 118 -4.35 -4.19 7.64
N ARG A 119 -5.15 -4.74 6.76
CA ARG A 119 -6.10 -3.98 5.93
C ARG A 119 -7.51 -4.16 6.47
N PHE A 120 -8.23 -3.04 6.55
CA PHE A 120 -9.64 -3.02 6.92
C PHE A 120 -10.48 -2.52 5.76
N TYR A 121 -11.56 -3.23 5.48
CA TYR A 121 -12.58 -2.82 4.52
C TYR A 121 -13.96 -2.90 5.18
N ASN A 122 -14.67 -1.78 5.21
CA ASN A 122 -15.98 -1.67 5.89
C ASN A 122 -15.97 -2.22 7.34
N GLY A 123 -14.90 -1.93 8.09
CA GLY A 123 -14.74 -2.38 9.48
C GLY A 123 -14.36 -3.84 9.66
N ARG A 124 -14.05 -4.56 8.58
CA ARG A 124 -13.63 -5.95 8.62
C ARG A 124 -12.20 -6.11 8.18
N GLU A 125 -11.46 -6.97 8.85
CA GLU A 125 -10.11 -7.34 8.46
C GLU A 125 -10.13 -8.05 7.09
N ASN A 126 -9.35 -7.53 6.14
CA ASN A 126 -9.28 -8.02 4.76
C ASN A 126 -7.87 -8.43 4.34
N GLY A 127 -7.00 -8.67 5.26
CA GLY A 127 -5.65 -9.16 5.03
C GLY A 127 -4.68 -8.73 6.11
N ARG A 128 -3.70 -9.58 6.37
CA ARG A 128 -2.67 -9.38 7.38
C ARG A 128 -1.33 -9.88 6.86
N VAL A 129 -0.29 -9.06 7.00
CA VAL A 129 1.08 -9.41 6.61
C VAL A 129 2.06 -8.90 7.66
N ASN A 130 3.21 -9.55 7.78
CA ASN A 130 4.19 -9.26 8.82
C ASN A 130 5.30 -8.29 8.41
N ASN A 131 5.30 -7.82 7.16
CA ASN A 131 6.34 -6.94 6.64
C ASN A 131 5.78 -6.02 5.56
N PHE A 132 6.14 -4.74 5.60
CA PHE A 132 5.69 -3.75 4.61
C PHE A 132 6.19 -4.05 3.19
N LYS A 133 7.28 -4.82 3.06
CA LYS A 133 7.75 -5.34 1.76
C LYS A 133 6.65 -6.10 1.02
N ILE A 134 5.82 -6.87 1.73
CA ILE A 134 4.71 -7.63 1.13
C ILE A 134 3.64 -6.67 0.60
N VAL A 135 3.34 -5.61 1.35
CA VAL A 135 2.42 -4.54 0.90
C VAL A 135 2.92 -3.92 -0.41
N LEU A 136 4.20 -3.58 -0.50
CA LEU A 136 4.79 -3.04 -1.73
C LEU A 136 4.77 -4.03 -2.89
N LYS A 137 5.03 -5.31 -2.63
CA LYS A 137 4.93 -6.37 -3.65
C LYS A 137 3.51 -6.50 -4.20
N GLU A 138 2.50 -6.38 -3.36
CA GLU A 138 1.10 -6.38 -3.80
C GLU A 138 0.79 -5.18 -4.69
N ILE A 139 1.23 -3.98 -4.31
CA ILE A 139 1.07 -2.78 -5.13
C ILE A 139 1.77 -2.93 -6.48
N ASN A 140 3.02 -3.40 -6.48
CA ASN A 140 3.78 -3.65 -7.69
C ASN A 140 3.10 -4.69 -8.61
N SER A 141 2.56 -5.74 -8.03
CA SER A 141 1.78 -6.76 -8.73
C SER A 141 0.53 -6.18 -9.38
N HIS A 142 -0.20 -5.34 -8.65
CA HIS A 142 -1.33 -4.59 -9.20
C HIS A 142 -0.93 -3.67 -10.36
N MET A 143 0.17 -2.95 -10.20
CA MET A 143 0.70 -2.05 -11.24
C MET A 143 1.12 -2.80 -12.51
N ARG A 144 1.64 -4.02 -12.39
CA ARG A 144 1.94 -4.90 -13.53
C ARG A 144 0.71 -5.54 -14.17
N GLY A 145 -0.43 -5.55 -13.47
CA GLY A 145 -1.63 -6.27 -13.89
C GLY A 145 -1.61 -7.77 -13.59
N ASP A 146 -0.64 -8.25 -12.83
CA ASP A 146 -0.46 -9.68 -12.51
C ASP A 146 -1.66 -10.27 -11.76
N ASN A 147 -2.32 -9.46 -10.94
CA ASN A 147 -3.46 -9.87 -10.12
C ASN A 147 -4.81 -9.78 -10.84
N LEU A 148 -4.83 -9.17 -12.03
CA LEU A 148 -6.11 -8.94 -12.67
C LEU A 148 -6.74 -10.25 -13.14
N PHE A 149 -5.93 -11.24 -13.60
CA PHE A 149 -6.49 -12.54 -13.98
C PHE A 149 -5.38 -13.56 -14.26
N THR A 150 -5.13 -14.48 -13.34
CA THR A 150 -4.48 -15.73 -13.76
C THR A 150 -5.34 -16.39 -14.85
N PRO A 151 -4.77 -17.17 -15.78
CA PRO A 151 -5.56 -17.89 -16.81
C PRO A 151 -6.71 -18.70 -16.19
N GLU A 152 -6.50 -19.32 -15.02
CA GLU A 152 -7.50 -20.09 -14.29
C GLU A 152 -8.65 -19.20 -13.79
N ARG A 153 -8.32 -18.05 -13.17
CA ARG A 153 -9.32 -17.12 -12.66
C ARG A 153 -10.11 -16.44 -13.78
N LYS A 154 -9.45 -16.19 -14.90
CA LYS A 154 -10.12 -15.70 -16.12
C LYS A 154 -11.13 -16.72 -16.65
N ALA A 155 -10.76 -18.00 -16.68
CA ALA A 155 -11.63 -19.10 -17.05
C ALA A 155 -12.83 -19.25 -16.10
N GLU A 156 -12.60 -19.14 -14.77
CA GLU A 156 -13.66 -19.18 -13.76
C GLU A 156 -14.67 -18.04 -13.93
N ILE A 157 -14.18 -16.80 -14.12
CA ILE A 157 -15.04 -15.63 -14.31
C ILE A 157 -15.86 -15.76 -15.60
N LEU A 158 -15.24 -16.19 -16.70
CA LEU A 158 -15.92 -16.40 -17.96
C LEU A 158 -16.99 -17.49 -17.87
N ALA A 159 -16.68 -18.60 -17.17
CA ALA A 159 -17.65 -19.67 -16.92
C ALA A 159 -18.83 -19.19 -16.07
N LYS A 160 -18.57 -18.38 -15.05
CA LYS A 160 -19.59 -17.79 -14.17
C LYS A 160 -20.50 -16.81 -14.94
N LEU A 161 -19.90 -15.93 -15.75
CA LEU A 161 -20.65 -14.98 -16.59
C LEU A 161 -21.52 -15.70 -17.63
N LYS A 162 -20.99 -16.77 -18.23
CA LYS A 162 -21.75 -17.60 -19.18
C LYS A 162 -22.98 -18.24 -18.50
N LYS A 163 -22.79 -18.78 -17.30
CA LYS A 163 -23.85 -19.41 -16.50
C LYS A 163 -24.92 -18.39 -16.07
N MET A 164 -24.52 -17.18 -15.67
CA MET A 164 -25.46 -16.10 -15.34
C MET A 164 -26.28 -15.65 -16.56
N ARG A 165 -25.66 -15.62 -17.73
CA ARG A 165 -26.33 -15.30 -19.00
C ARG A 165 -27.35 -16.38 -19.42
N GLU A 166 -26.99 -17.65 -19.25
CA GLU A 166 -27.88 -18.80 -19.52
C GLU A 166 -29.06 -18.84 -18.55
N ASN A 167 -28.89 -18.34 -17.32
CA ASN A 167 -29.95 -18.26 -16.30
C ASN A 167 -30.80 -16.97 -16.40
N GLY A 168 -30.49 -16.06 -17.34
CA GLY A 168 -31.21 -14.80 -17.45
C GLY A 168 -30.96 -13.79 -16.33
N GLU A 169 -29.81 -13.89 -15.66
CA GLU A 169 -29.38 -13.02 -14.55
C GLU A 169 -28.53 -11.81 -15.02
N LEU A 170 -28.28 -11.73 -16.34
CA LEU A 170 -27.55 -10.65 -17.03
C LEU A 170 -28.33 -10.20 -18.25
#